data_06ed37e75dfc547941a59488097a4de6
#
_entry.id   06ed37e75dfc547941a59488097a4de6
#
_cell.length_a   1.000
_cell.length_b   1.000
_cell.length_c   1.000
_cell.angle_alpha   90.00
_cell.angle_beta   90.00
_cell.angle_gamma   90.00
#
_symmetry.space_group_name_H-M   'P 1'
#
loop_
_entity.id
_entity.type
_entity.pdbx_description
1 polymer ?
#
loop_
_entity_poly.entity_id
_entity_poly.type
_entity_poly.pdbx_seq_one_letter_code
_entity_poly.pdbx_strand_id
1 'polypeptide(L)'
;MINYMNLIGRKARKASEYKITTKLKNKVLNDYAKLIKNEKKFIINQNSKDINYARKKELKENLIKRLHLNENKLNGIVNSILKIAKLRDPIDKTLDKWNRPNGLNIKLQLK
;
A
#
# COMPACT_ATOMS: atom_id res chain seq x y z
N MET A 1 28.86 -5.66 -8.61
CA MET A 1 27.98 -5.14 -7.56
C MET A 1 27.61 -3.67 -7.73
N ILE A 2 28.58 -2.78 -7.96
CA ILE A 2 28.32 -1.34 -8.20
C ILE A 2 27.40 -1.13 -9.42
N ASN A 3 27.62 -1.84 -10.53
CA ASN A 3 26.80 -1.76 -11.73
C ASN A 3 25.35 -2.20 -11.49
N TYR A 4 25.16 -3.21 -10.65
CA TYR A 4 23.82 -3.71 -10.26
C TYR A 4 23.07 -2.67 -9.42
N MET A 5 23.74 -2.08 -8.44
CA MET A 5 23.15 -1.03 -7.61
C MET A 5 22.81 0.21 -8.44
N ASN A 6 23.67 0.61 -9.35
CA ASN A 6 23.40 1.73 -10.26
C ASN A 6 22.19 1.44 -11.17
N LEU A 7 22.05 0.20 -11.63
CA LEU A 7 20.90 -0.23 -12.43
C LEU A 7 19.59 -0.12 -11.64
N ILE A 8 19.59 -0.60 -10.40
CA ILE A 8 18.44 -0.51 -9.50
C ILE A 8 18.08 0.97 -9.25
N GLY A 9 19.08 1.81 -8.94
CA GLY A 9 18.89 3.23 -8.72
C GLY A 9 18.29 3.94 -9.93
N ARG A 10 18.78 3.66 -11.12
CA ARG A 10 18.24 4.23 -12.37
C ARG A 10 16.79 3.78 -12.62
N LYS A 11 16.48 2.52 -12.40
CA LYS A 11 15.12 1.99 -12.56
C LYS A 11 14.16 2.63 -11.57
N ALA A 12 14.58 2.77 -10.31
CA ALA A 12 13.78 3.42 -9.28
C ALA A 12 13.50 4.88 -9.62
N ARG A 13 14.53 5.62 -10.07
CA ARG A 13 14.37 7.02 -10.48
C ARG A 13 13.41 7.16 -11.65
N LYS A 14 13.57 6.32 -12.67
CA LYS A 14 12.67 6.31 -13.83
C LYS A 14 11.22 6.04 -13.42
N ALA A 15 11.03 5.07 -12.52
CA ALA A 15 9.70 4.76 -12.01
C ALA A 15 9.09 5.94 -11.22
N SER A 16 9.90 6.68 -10.47
CA SER A 16 9.44 7.85 -9.69
C SER A 16 8.97 9.02 -10.56
N GLU A 17 9.41 9.08 -11.81
CA GLU A 17 9.01 10.13 -12.76
C GLU A 17 7.62 9.88 -13.35
N TYR A 18 7.06 8.70 -13.13
CA TYR A 18 5.73 8.34 -13.61
C TYR A 18 4.66 9.07 -12.81
N LYS A 19 3.87 9.90 -13.47
CA LYS A 19 2.74 10.55 -12.82
C LYS A 19 1.53 9.63 -12.81
N ILE A 20 1.08 9.29 -11.61
CA ILE A 20 -0.10 8.47 -11.39
C ILE A 20 -1.24 9.38 -10.96
N THR A 21 -2.33 9.40 -11.73
CA THR A 21 -3.50 10.23 -11.40
C THR A 21 -4.27 9.67 -10.22
N THR A 22 -5.00 10.52 -9.51
CA THR A 22 -5.93 10.10 -8.43
C THR A 22 -6.94 9.08 -8.94
N LYS A 23 -7.47 9.28 -10.14
CA LYS A 23 -8.41 8.35 -10.78
C LYS A 23 -7.79 6.96 -10.94
N LEU A 24 -6.54 6.87 -11.40
CA LEU A 24 -5.83 5.59 -11.56
C LEU A 24 -5.55 4.93 -10.22
N LYS A 25 -5.09 5.69 -9.22
CA LYS A 25 -4.88 5.19 -7.87
C LYS A 25 -6.15 4.58 -7.29
N ASN A 26 -7.26 5.28 -7.40
CA ASN A 26 -8.54 4.82 -6.88
C ASN A 26 -9.04 3.60 -7.65
N LYS A 27 -8.84 3.55 -8.95
CA LYS A 27 -9.18 2.36 -9.75
C LYS A 27 -8.40 1.15 -9.27
N VAL A 28 -7.10 1.27 -9.07
CA VAL A 28 -6.24 0.18 -8.58
C VAL A 28 -6.71 -0.29 -7.21
N LEU A 29 -6.98 0.63 -6.29
CA LEU A 29 -7.45 0.29 -4.94
C LEU A 29 -8.79 -0.43 -4.96
N ASN A 30 -9.74 0.05 -5.75
CA ASN A 30 -11.05 -0.57 -5.88
C ASN A 30 -10.96 -1.95 -6.53
N ASP A 31 -10.16 -2.10 -7.59
CA ASP A 31 -9.95 -3.39 -8.26
C ASP A 31 -9.26 -4.37 -7.32
N TYR A 32 -8.29 -3.92 -6.52
CA TYR A 32 -7.60 -4.73 -5.52
C TYR A 32 -8.56 -5.23 -4.43
N ALA A 33 -9.40 -4.35 -3.89
CA ALA A 33 -10.41 -4.72 -2.91
C ALA A 33 -11.37 -5.77 -3.47
N LYS A 34 -11.80 -5.58 -4.71
CA LYS A 34 -12.69 -6.52 -5.40
C LYS A 34 -12.03 -7.88 -5.63
N LEU A 35 -10.75 -7.87 -6.00
CA LEU A 35 -9.99 -9.10 -6.21
C LEU A 35 -9.84 -9.89 -4.92
N ILE A 36 -9.50 -9.24 -3.81
CA ILE A 36 -9.43 -9.89 -2.50
C ILE A 36 -10.79 -10.53 -2.14
N LYS A 37 -11.87 -9.79 -2.36
CA LYS A 37 -13.23 -10.26 -2.10
C LYS A 37 -13.56 -11.52 -2.89
N ASN A 38 -13.22 -11.53 -4.18
CA ASN A 38 -13.51 -12.64 -5.08
C ASN A 38 -12.64 -13.87 -4.80
N GLU A 39 -11.40 -13.65 -4.34
CA GLU A 39 -10.42 -14.72 -4.09
C GLU A 39 -10.33 -15.11 -2.60
N LYS A 40 -11.30 -14.73 -1.80
CA LYS A 40 -11.31 -14.94 -0.36
C LYS A 40 -11.05 -16.39 0.03
N LYS A 41 -11.76 -17.31 -0.60
CA LYS A 41 -11.61 -18.75 -0.31
C LYS A 41 -10.21 -19.26 -0.65
N PHE A 42 -9.66 -18.83 -1.78
CA PHE A 42 -8.31 -19.19 -2.18
C PHE A 42 -7.27 -18.67 -1.18
N ILE A 43 -7.39 -17.41 -0.78
CA ILE A 43 -6.46 -16.78 0.19
C ILE A 43 -6.49 -17.54 1.52
N ILE A 44 -7.67 -17.82 2.06
CA ILE A 44 -7.83 -18.54 3.33
C ILE A 44 -7.24 -19.95 3.23
N ASN A 45 -7.47 -20.64 2.12
CA ASN A 45 -6.93 -21.98 1.91
C ASN A 45 -5.39 -21.96 1.86
N GLN A 46 -4.79 -21.02 1.15
CA GLN A 46 -3.33 -20.88 1.12
C GLN A 46 -2.77 -20.46 2.47
N ASN A 47 -3.47 -19.61 3.21
CA ASN A 47 -3.08 -19.23 4.57
C ASN A 47 -3.07 -20.43 5.51
N SER A 48 -4.04 -21.33 5.38
CA SER A 48 -4.07 -22.58 6.18
C SER A 48 -2.82 -23.44 5.94
N LYS A 49 -2.34 -23.51 4.71
CA LYS A 49 -1.10 -24.20 4.37
C LYS A 49 0.10 -23.52 5.03
N ASP A 50 0.14 -22.20 5.00
CA ASP A 50 1.21 -21.42 5.64
C ASP A 50 1.22 -21.61 7.15
N ILE A 51 0.06 -21.67 7.78
CA ILE A 51 -0.09 -21.93 9.23
C ILE A 51 0.43 -23.33 9.58
N ASN A 52 0.06 -24.34 8.79
CA ASN A 52 0.55 -25.70 9.02
C ASN A 52 2.06 -25.79 8.87
N TYR A 53 2.63 -25.11 7.88
CA TYR A 53 4.08 -25.03 7.69
C TYR A 53 4.75 -24.33 8.87
N ALA A 54 4.19 -23.22 9.34
CA ALA A 54 4.71 -22.48 10.49
C ALA A 54 4.71 -23.33 11.77
N ARG A 55 3.68 -24.15 11.99
CA ARG A 55 3.62 -25.08 13.12
C ARG A 55 4.68 -26.15 13.01
N LYS A 56 4.92 -26.71 11.83
CA LYS A 56 5.99 -27.69 11.58
C LYS A 56 7.37 -27.09 11.85
N LYS A 57 7.57 -25.81 11.63
CA LYS A 57 8.81 -25.09 11.90
C LYS A 57 8.89 -24.56 13.33
N GLU A 58 7.93 -24.94 14.17
CA GLU A 58 7.89 -24.57 15.59
C GLU A 58 7.92 -23.05 15.82
N LEU A 59 7.24 -22.32 14.96
CA LEU A 59 7.10 -20.88 15.10
C LEU A 59 6.32 -20.55 16.36
N LYS A 60 6.68 -19.48 17.07
CA LYS A 60 5.99 -19.06 18.30
C LYS A 60 4.52 -18.77 18.03
N GLU A 61 3.66 -19.14 18.98
CA GLU A 61 2.21 -19.03 18.84
C GLU A 61 1.75 -17.57 18.56
N ASN A 62 2.39 -16.58 19.17
CA ASN A 62 2.07 -15.18 18.88
C ASN A 62 2.33 -14.78 17.43
N LEU A 63 3.35 -15.35 16.78
CA LEU A 63 3.65 -15.13 15.38
C LEU A 63 2.64 -15.85 14.48
N ILE A 64 2.24 -17.05 14.85
CA ILE A 64 1.20 -17.82 14.14
C ILE A 64 -0.12 -17.05 14.15
N LYS A 65 -0.51 -16.49 15.30
CA LYS A 65 -1.72 -15.65 15.42
C LYS A 65 -1.68 -14.45 14.50
N ARG A 66 -0.52 -13.82 14.34
CA ARG A 66 -0.34 -12.69 13.42
C ARG A 66 -0.42 -13.12 11.96
N LEU A 67 0.07 -14.31 11.64
CA LEU A 67 0.04 -14.87 10.30
C LEU A 67 -1.38 -15.26 9.87
N HIS A 68 -2.21 -15.70 10.81
CA HIS A 68 -3.53 -16.25 10.54
C HIS A 68 -4.49 -15.23 9.92
N LEU A 69 -5.08 -15.58 8.78
CA LEU A 69 -6.13 -14.83 8.11
C LEU A 69 -7.45 -15.61 8.19
N ASN A 70 -8.51 -14.92 8.56
CA ASN A 70 -9.87 -15.44 8.50
C ASN A 70 -10.75 -14.50 7.67
N GLU A 71 -12.00 -14.86 7.48
CA GLU A 71 -12.94 -14.05 6.70
C GLU A 71 -13.10 -12.63 7.27
N ASN A 72 -13.19 -12.51 8.60
CA ASN A 72 -13.32 -11.20 9.25
C ASN A 72 -12.12 -10.30 9.01
N LYS A 73 -10.90 -10.87 9.09
CA LYS A 73 -9.67 -10.13 8.81
C LYS A 73 -9.60 -9.69 7.35
N LEU A 74 -9.97 -10.55 6.42
CA LEU A 74 -10.01 -10.21 5.00
C LEU A 74 -11.05 -9.13 4.71
N ASN A 75 -12.23 -9.21 5.32
CA ASN A 75 -13.24 -8.16 5.20
C ASN A 75 -12.73 -6.82 5.75
N GLY A 76 -12.01 -6.85 6.87
CA GLY A 76 -11.36 -5.66 7.43
C GLY A 76 -10.34 -5.05 6.48
N ILE A 77 -9.52 -5.88 5.83
CA ILE A 77 -8.54 -5.43 4.83
C ILE A 77 -9.26 -4.77 3.65
N VAL A 78 -10.30 -5.41 3.11
CA VAL A 78 -11.10 -4.87 2.01
C VAL A 78 -11.69 -3.51 2.38
N ASN A 79 -12.29 -3.42 3.56
CA ASN A 79 -12.89 -2.16 4.05
C ASN A 79 -11.83 -1.07 4.21
N SER A 80 -10.66 -1.41 4.71
CA SER A 80 -9.53 -0.45 4.83
C SER A 80 -9.08 0.07 3.47
N ILE A 81 -8.95 -0.80 2.47
CA ILE A 81 -8.57 -0.40 1.11
C ILE A 81 -9.62 0.55 0.51
N LEU A 82 -10.91 0.21 0.65
CA LEU A 82 -12.01 1.05 0.15
C LEU A 82 -12.06 2.40 0.86
N LYS A 83 -11.76 2.42 2.15
CA LYS A 83 -11.68 3.66 2.94
C LYS A 83 -10.53 4.55 2.45
N ILE A 84 -9.36 3.95 2.19
CA ILE A 84 -8.20 4.67 1.64
C ILE A 84 -8.55 5.28 0.28
N ALA A 85 -9.26 4.54 -0.58
CA ALA A 85 -9.67 5.04 -1.89
C ALA A 85 -10.58 6.28 -1.82
N LYS A 86 -11.31 6.45 -0.70
CA LYS A 86 -12.17 7.62 -0.46
C LYS A 86 -11.44 8.81 0.12
N LEU A 87 -10.21 8.63 0.61
CA LEU A 87 -9.42 9.73 1.15
C LEU A 87 -9.03 10.70 0.04
N ARG A 88 -8.96 11.97 0.42
CA ARG A 88 -8.48 13.01 -0.48
C ARG A 88 -6.99 12.75 -0.81
N ASP A 89 -6.66 12.77 -2.10
CA ASP A 89 -5.26 12.64 -2.53
C ASP A 89 -4.50 13.92 -2.19
N PRO A 90 -3.46 13.86 -1.33
CA PRO A 90 -2.70 15.04 -0.93
C PRO A 90 -1.59 15.40 -1.93
N ILE A 91 -1.30 14.53 -2.91
CA ILE A 91 -0.21 14.77 -3.87
C ILE A 91 -0.53 16.00 -4.72
N ASP A 92 0.46 16.87 -4.89
CA ASP A 92 0.37 18.15 -5.61
C ASP A 92 -0.65 19.14 -5.02
N LYS A 93 -1.16 18.85 -3.81
CA LYS A 93 -2.02 19.78 -3.07
C LYS A 93 -1.19 20.68 -2.15
N THR A 94 -1.55 21.95 -2.11
CA THR A 94 -0.97 22.87 -1.14
C THR A 94 -1.56 22.57 0.24
N LEU A 95 -0.70 22.13 1.18
CA LEU A 95 -1.09 21.85 2.56
C LEU A 95 -1.15 23.12 3.40
N ASP A 96 -0.22 24.03 3.13
CA ASP A 96 -0.15 25.31 3.81
C ASP A 96 0.56 26.32 2.91
N LYS A 97 0.25 27.58 3.06
CA LYS A 97 0.91 28.68 2.33
C LYS A 97 0.92 29.93 3.19
N TRP A 98 1.99 30.71 3.07
CA TRP A 98 2.10 31.99 3.75
C TRP A 98 3.00 32.94 2.99
N ASN A 99 2.84 34.22 3.25
CA ASN A 99 3.65 35.29 2.67
C ASN A 99 4.59 35.82 3.72
N ARG A 100 5.83 36.05 3.32
CA ARG A 100 6.82 36.72 4.18
C ARG A 100 6.77 38.24 3.93
N PRO A 101 7.22 39.06 4.94
CA PRO A 101 7.23 40.53 4.77
C PRO A 101 8.04 41.03 3.59
N ASN A 102 9.04 40.25 3.13
CA ASN A 102 9.87 40.58 1.96
C ASN A 102 9.19 40.23 0.61
N GLY A 103 7.92 39.82 0.63
CA GLY A 103 7.18 39.43 -0.57
C GLY A 103 7.33 37.97 -1.00
N LEU A 104 8.10 37.17 -0.26
CA LEU A 104 8.30 35.75 -0.57
C LEU A 104 7.04 34.94 -0.24
N ASN A 105 6.55 34.20 -1.24
CA ASN A 105 5.45 33.26 -1.08
C ASN A 105 5.97 31.86 -0.81
N ILE A 106 5.57 31.27 0.30
CA ILE A 106 6.02 29.92 0.71
C ILE A 106 4.81 28.99 0.71
N LYS A 107 5.00 27.79 0.15
CA LYS A 107 3.98 26.73 0.11
C LYS A 107 4.54 25.43 0.65
N LEU A 108 3.75 24.71 1.45
CA LEU A 108 4.01 23.33 1.83
C LEU A 108 3.19 22.43 0.92
N GLN A 109 3.86 21.59 0.14
CA GLN A 109 3.22 20.77 -0.87
C GLN A 109 3.85 19.38 -0.89
N LEU A 110 3.01 18.34 -0.96
CA LEU A 110 3.48 16.97 -1.16
C LEU A 110 3.67 16.69 -2.66
N LYS A 111 4.76 16.04 -2.97
CA LYS A 111 5.05 15.58 -4.32
C LYS A 111 4.89 14.07 -4.45
#